data_5be5d6e8bb8ef5c2ab69b80fd74c2487
#
_entry.id   5be5d6e8bb8ef5c2ab69b80fd74c2487
#
_cell.length_a   1.000
_cell.length_b   1.000
_cell.length_c   1.000
_cell.angle_alpha   90.00
_cell.angle_beta   90.00
_cell.angle_gamma   90.00
#
_symmetry.space_group_name_H-M   'P 1'
#
loop_
_entity.id
_entity.type
_entity.pdbx_description
1 polymer ?
#
loop_
_entity_poly.entity_id
_entity_poly.type
_entity_poly.pdbx_seq_one_letter_code
_entity_poly.pdbx_strand_id
1 'polypeptide(L)'
;VADTWRIHAVSTWVNDEVVLCPAWVDSPDAPHVIRIEPADTFGLGNHTTTVLALRLGLRHCAKDSRVFDFGCGSGVLAIAVTRILQCDSFVFDIAHNAQEVVRINNELNDVDTTWLSNSKSLNADLVFANILAPVLIAESDTIKDSIHETGLIVLSGMRDEQVQQVLLSYSVCIRCSPRGRRC
;
A
#
# COMPACT_ATOMS: atom_id res chain seq x y z
N VAL A 1 16.32 -13.24 21.41
CA VAL A 1 16.91 -13.39 20.06
C VAL A 1 16.04 -12.72 18.98
N ALA A 2 14.91 -12.11 19.35
CA ALA A 2 13.92 -11.64 18.37
C ALA A 2 14.22 -10.26 17.73
N ASP A 3 15.13 -9.43 18.23
CA ASP A 3 15.22 -8.00 17.84
C ASP A 3 16.53 -7.59 17.15
N THR A 4 17.36 -8.53 16.71
CA THR A 4 18.65 -8.20 16.05
C THR A 4 18.49 -7.43 14.74
N TRP A 5 17.36 -7.54 14.06
CA TRP A 5 17.06 -6.79 12.84
C TRP A 5 16.74 -5.31 13.11
N ARG A 6 16.24 -4.97 14.31
CA ARG A 6 15.93 -3.58 14.68
C ARG A 6 17.17 -2.69 14.71
N ILE A 7 18.34 -3.22 15.12
CA ILE A 7 19.59 -2.46 15.17
C ILE A 7 20.16 -2.09 13.79
N HIS A 8 19.70 -2.76 12.74
CA HIS A 8 20.09 -2.48 11.36
C HIS A 8 19.01 -1.73 10.56
N ALA A 9 17.89 -1.42 11.20
CA ALA A 9 16.81 -0.71 10.54
C ALA A 9 17.23 0.76 10.29
N VAL A 10 17.02 1.21 9.07
CA VAL A 10 17.32 2.58 8.64
C VAL A 10 16.12 3.19 7.94
N SER A 11 16.06 4.51 7.97
CA SER A 11 15.07 5.26 7.21
C SER A 11 15.23 5.05 5.70
N THR A 12 14.13 4.95 4.98
CA THR A 12 14.12 4.69 3.53
C THR A 12 13.41 5.83 2.81
N TRP A 13 14.12 6.49 1.92
CA TRP A 13 13.57 7.58 1.11
C TRP A 13 12.70 7.04 -0.03
N VAL A 14 11.45 7.52 -0.08
CA VAL A 14 10.52 7.26 -1.18
C VAL A 14 10.83 8.21 -2.35
N ASN A 15 11.02 9.48 -2.06
CA ASN A 15 11.45 10.55 -2.95
C ASN A 15 12.17 11.63 -2.14
N ASP A 16 12.43 12.81 -2.72
CA ASP A 16 13.13 13.90 -2.04
C ASP A 16 12.36 14.53 -0.88
N GLU A 17 11.06 14.26 -0.75
CA GLU A 17 10.18 14.86 0.27
C GLU A 17 9.64 13.85 1.29
N VAL A 18 9.61 12.55 0.96
CA VAL A 18 8.94 11.51 1.74
C VAL A 18 9.93 10.45 2.19
N VAL A 19 9.95 10.19 3.50
CA VAL A 19 10.77 9.16 4.12
C VAL A 19 9.92 8.22 4.98
N LEU A 20 10.14 6.92 4.84
CA LEU A 20 9.62 5.89 5.72
C LEU A 20 10.65 5.65 6.82
N CYS A 21 10.27 5.86 8.07
CA CYS A 21 11.17 5.83 9.22
C CYS A 21 10.67 4.78 10.22
N PRO A 22 11.50 3.79 10.62
CA PRO A 22 11.16 2.91 11.73
C PRO A 22 10.89 3.72 12.99
N ALA A 23 9.87 3.33 13.77
CA ALA A 23 9.38 4.11 14.91
C ALA A 23 10.46 4.41 15.98
N TRP A 24 11.47 3.55 16.09
CA TRP A 24 12.58 3.63 17.07
C TRP A 24 13.85 4.28 16.52
N VAL A 25 13.85 4.73 15.28
CA VAL A 25 14.99 5.39 14.64
C VAL A 25 14.77 6.89 14.62
N ASP A 26 15.82 7.67 14.82
CA ASP A 26 15.76 9.11 14.66
C ASP A 26 15.38 9.46 13.21
N SER A 27 14.38 10.34 13.09
CA SER A 27 13.91 10.74 11.76
C SER A 27 14.88 11.73 11.13
N PRO A 28 15.19 11.57 9.84
CA PRO A 28 15.88 12.60 9.10
C PRO A 28 15.01 13.86 8.97
N ASP A 29 15.64 14.98 8.67
CA ASP A 29 14.94 16.21 8.32
C ASP A 29 14.31 16.06 6.92
N ALA A 30 13.00 15.90 6.89
CA ALA A 30 12.22 15.68 5.67
C ALA A 30 10.83 16.31 5.79
N PRO A 31 10.25 16.83 4.70
CA PRO A 31 8.90 17.40 4.70
C PRO A 31 7.83 16.43 5.20
N HIS A 32 7.95 15.15 4.84
CA HIS A 32 7.01 14.10 5.23
C HIS A 32 7.74 12.89 5.80
N VAL A 33 7.68 12.71 7.11
CA VAL A 33 8.19 11.53 7.81
C VAL A 33 7.00 10.63 8.15
N ILE A 34 7.02 9.39 7.67
CA ILE A 34 6.03 8.36 7.97
C ILE A 34 6.68 7.36 8.92
N ARG A 35 6.24 7.31 10.17
CA ARG A 35 6.78 6.42 11.20
C ARG A 35 6.08 5.09 11.20
N ILE A 36 6.83 3.99 11.18
CA ILE A 36 6.26 2.64 11.09
C ILE A 36 6.85 1.73 12.16
N GLU A 37 5.96 1.13 12.94
CA GLU A 37 6.21 -0.03 13.77
C GLU A 37 5.65 -1.27 13.06
N PRO A 38 6.48 -2.18 12.54
CA PRO A 38 5.98 -3.34 11.80
C PRO A 38 5.49 -4.47 12.72
N ALA A 39 5.88 -4.47 14.00
CA ALA A 39 5.69 -5.57 14.93
C ALA A 39 6.09 -6.92 14.28
N ASP A 40 5.21 -7.93 14.34
CA ASP A 40 5.40 -9.22 13.67
C ASP A 40 4.75 -9.28 12.28
N THR A 41 4.30 -8.13 11.75
CA THR A 41 3.71 -8.06 10.40
C THR A 41 4.78 -7.75 9.36
N PHE A 42 4.46 -7.98 8.10
CA PHE A 42 5.28 -7.51 6.98
C PHE A 42 5.09 -6.00 6.76
N GLY A 43 6.14 -5.28 6.34
CA GLY A 43 5.97 -3.89 5.87
C GLY A 43 6.65 -2.81 6.70
N LEU A 44 7.96 -2.96 7.02
CA LEU A 44 8.79 -1.85 7.51
C LEU A 44 8.87 -0.66 6.53
N GLY A 45 8.38 -0.84 5.30
CA GLY A 45 8.50 0.17 4.27
C GLY A 45 9.86 0.19 3.55
N ASN A 46 10.86 -0.53 4.03
CA ASN A 46 12.20 -0.57 3.44
C ASN A 46 12.32 -1.49 2.22
N HIS A 47 11.30 -2.31 1.94
CA HIS A 47 11.32 -3.18 0.77
C HIS A 47 11.07 -2.38 -0.51
N THR A 48 11.83 -2.67 -1.56
CA THR A 48 11.74 -1.96 -2.86
C THR A 48 10.32 -1.92 -3.42
N THR A 49 9.54 -3.01 -3.26
CA THR A 49 8.14 -3.08 -3.72
C THR A 49 7.24 -2.08 -3.01
N THR A 50 7.42 -1.86 -1.71
CA THR A 50 6.68 -0.85 -0.94
C THR A 50 7.02 0.56 -1.41
N VAL A 51 8.31 0.85 -1.59
CA VAL A 51 8.77 2.16 -2.08
C VAL A 51 8.21 2.47 -3.46
N LEU A 52 8.26 1.50 -4.39
CA LEU A 52 7.73 1.67 -5.75
C LEU A 52 6.22 1.83 -5.76
N ALA A 53 5.49 1.03 -4.98
CA ALA A 53 4.04 1.14 -4.85
C ALA A 53 3.64 2.52 -4.31
N LEU A 54 4.31 3.00 -3.26
CA LEU A 54 4.03 4.31 -2.69
C LEU A 54 4.37 5.45 -3.66
N ARG A 55 5.49 5.39 -4.40
CA ARG A 55 5.82 6.36 -5.46
C ARG A 55 4.73 6.46 -6.52
N LEU A 56 4.21 5.32 -6.97
CA LEU A 56 3.10 5.29 -7.94
C LEU A 56 1.83 5.89 -7.34
N GLY A 57 1.47 5.51 -6.11
CA GLY A 57 0.32 6.07 -5.41
C GLY A 57 0.42 7.60 -5.28
N LEU A 58 1.51 8.12 -4.73
CA LEU A 58 1.71 9.56 -4.56
C LEU A 58 1.69 10.34 -5.88
N ARG A 59 2.12 9.72 -6.98
CA ARG A 59 2.14 10.36 -8.31
C ARG A 59 0.77 10.43 -8.96
N HIS A 60 -0.10 9.46 -8.71
CA HIS A 60 -1.34 9.28 -9.47
C HIS A 60 -2.60 9.46 -8.62
N CYS A 61 -2.49 9.43 -7.30
CA CYS A 61 -3.59 9.67 -6.40
C CYS A 61 -3.82 11.18 -6.21
N ALA A 62 -5.03 11.62 -6.33
CA ALA A 62 -5.39 13.01 -6.01
C ALA A 62 -5.59 13.20 -4.50
N LYS A 63 -5.55 14.46 -4.05
CA LYS A 63 -5.98 14.81 -2.71
C LYS A 63 -7.43 14.39 -2.47
N ASP A 64 -7.76 13.99 -1.23
CA ASP A 64 -9.10 13.57 -0.80
C ASP A 64 -9.67 12.33 -1.55
N SER A 65 -8.82 11.57 -2.27
CA SER A 65 -9.20 10.34 -2.94
C SER A 65 -9.57 9.24 -1.93
N ARG A 66 -10.44 8.32 -2.37
CA ARG A 66 -10.70 7.07 -1.65
C ARG A 66 -9.67 6.02 -2.02
N VAL A 67 -8.95 5.52 -1.03
CA VAL A 67 -7.85 4.56 -1.20
C VAL A 67 -8.17 3.25 -0.49
N PHE A 68 -7.85 2.14 -1.11
CA PHE A 68 -7.93 0.82 -0.50
C PHE A 68 -6.57 0.12 -0.50
N ASP A 69 -6.10 -0.30 0.66
CA ASP A 69 -4.87 -1.08 0.83
C ASP A 69 -5.23 -2.53 1.16
N PHE A 70 -5.18 -3.38 0.13
CA PHE A 70 -5.53 -4.79 0.21
C PHE A 70 -4.30 -5.63 0.58
N GLY A 71 -4.33 -6.27 1.75
CA GLY A 71 -3.16 -6.93 2.34
C GLY A 71 -2.18 -5.90 2.91
N CYS A 72 -2.71 -5.00 3.74
CA CYS A 72 -2.01 -3.79 4.17
C CYS A 72 -0.80 -4.03 5.10
N GLY A 73 -0.73 -5.19 5.78
CA GLY A 73 0.32 -5.48 6.76
C GLY A 73 0.40 -4.42 7.85
N SER A 74 1.46 -3.62 7.82
CA SER A 74 1.64 -2.48 8.74
C SER A 74 0.79 -1.25 8.44
N GLY A 75 0.08 -1.23 7.30
CA GLY A 75 -0.71 -0.10 6.82
C GLY A 75 0.11 1.02 6.18
N VAL A 76 1.40 0.81 5.94
CA VAL A 76 2.34 1.87 5.53
C VAL A 76 1.91 2.63 4.27
N LEU A 77 1.30 1.96 3.28
CA LEU A 77 0.87 2.58 2.02
C LEU A 77 -0.34 3.50 2.25
N ALA A 78 -1.37 2.98 2.91
CA ALA A 78 -2.57 3.74 3.26
C ALA A 78 -2.25 4.92 4.17
N ILE A 79 -1.46 4.71 5.24
CA ILE A 79 -1.05 5.73 6.20
C ILE A 79 -0.30 6.85 5.51
N ALA A 80 0.64 6.53 4.61
CA ALA A 80 1.43 7.52 3.90
C ALA A 80 0.56 8.42 3.00
N VAL A 81 -0.35 7.86 2.21
CA VAL A 81 -1.23 8.67 1.34
C VAL A 81 -2.27 9.45 2.15
N THR A 82 -2.76 8.90 3.27
CA THR A 82 -3.63 9.64 4.19
C THR A 82 -2.91 10.84 4.78
N ARG A 83 -1.67 10.67 5.26
CA ARG A 83 -0.89 11.75 5.88
C ARG A 83 -0.52 12.85 4.89
N ILE A 84 -0.19 12.49 3.66
CA ILE A 84 0.36 13.42 2.66
C ILE A 84 -0.74 14.06 1.80
N LEU A 85 -1.73 13.25 1.37
CA LEU A 85 -2.77 13.65 0.42
C LEU A 85 -4.16 13.80 1.06
N GLN A 86 -4.29 13.54 2.37
CA GLN A 86 -5.57 13.59 3.09
C GLN A 86 -6.61 12.61 2.51
N CYS A 87 -6.17 11.46 2.01
CA CYS A 87 -7.03 10.42 1.45
C CYS A 87 -7.95 9.81 2.52
N ASP A 88 -9.16 9.39 2.09
CA ASP A 88 -10.06 8.53 2.84
C ASP A 88 -9.62 7.07 2.62
N SER A 89 -8.82 6.53 3.54
CA SER A 89 -8.15 5.25 3.35
C SER A 89 -8.78 4.11 4.13
N PHE A 90 -9.01 3.03 3.42
CA PHE A 90 -9.52 1.76 3.92
C PHE A 90 -8.43 0.71 3.86
N VAL A 91 -8.35 -0.14 4.88
CA VAL A 91 -7.31 -1.16 5.00
C VAL A 91 -7.90 -2.53 5.34
N PHE A 92 -7.32 -3.58 4.78
CA PHE A 92 -7.72 -4.96 5.02
C PHE A 92 -6.50 -5.86 5.03
N ASP A 93 -6.45 -6.80 5.96
CA ASP A 93 -5.46 -7.88 6.00
C ASP A 93 -6.06 -9.13 6.66
N ILE A 94 -5.53 -10.30 6.30
CA ILE A 94 -5.90 -11.59 6.91
C ILE A 94 -5.07 -11.93 8.16
N ALA A 95 -3.95 -11.22 8.37
CA ALA A 95 -3.08 -11.46 9.52
C ALA A 95 -3.76 -10.99 10.81
N HIS A 96 -3.80 -11.89 11.81
CA HIS A 96 -4.56 -11.69 13.04
C HIS A 96 -4.17 -10.42 13.83
N ASN A 97 -2.91 -10.03 13.77
CA ASN A 97 -2.37 -8.87 14.50
C ASN A 97 -2.31 -7.58 13.65
N ALA A 98 -2.63 -7.63 12.35
CA ALA A 98 -2.48 -6.48 11.45
C ALA A 98 -3.35 -5.29 11.87
N GLN A 99 -4.57 -5.53 12.33
CA GLN A 99 -5.46 -4.47 12.79
C GLN A 99 -4.87 -3.66 13.94
N GLU A 100 -4.25 -4.32 14.92
CA GLU A 100 -3.61 -3.64 16.05
C GLU A 100 -2.35 -2.89 15.60
N VAL A 101 -1.57 -3.47 14.69
CA VAL A 101 -0.38 -2.82 14.12
C VAL A 101 -0.77 -1.56 13.36
N VAL A 102 -1.80 -1.61 12.53
CA VAL A 102 -2.34 -0.44 11.82
C VAL A 102 -2.81 0.64 12.80
N ARG A 103 -3.51 0.26 13.88
CA ARG A 103 -3.94 1.20 14.92
C ARG A 103 -2.75 1.94 15.54
N ILE A 104 -1.69 1.22 15.92
CA ILE A 104 -0.46 1.81 16.46
C ILE A 104 0.17 2.76 15.44
N ASN A 105 0.26 2.36 14.17
CA ASN A 105 0.87 3.17 13.14
C ASN A 105 0.03 4.40 12.76
N ASN A 106 -1.29 4.32 12.85
CA ASN A 106 -2.17 5.48 12.74
C ASN A 106 -1.86 6.53 13.82
N GLU A 107 -1.74 6.11 15.08
CA GLU A 107 -1.39 6.97 16.20
C GLU A 107 -0.02 7.62 16.03
N LEU A 108 1.00 6.85 15.59
CA LEU A 108 2.35 7.35 15.34
C LEU A 108 2.41 8.45 14.27
N ASN A 109 1.45 8.47 13.36
CA ASN A 109 1.40 9.39 12.22
C ASN A 109 0.28 10.43 12.30
N ASP A 110 -0.52 10.43 13.38
CA ASP A 110 -1.66 11.32 13.56
C ASP A 110 -2.62 11.28 12.35
N VAL A 111 -3.00 10.06 11.96
CA VAL A 111 -3.97 9.77 10.89
C VAL A 111 -4.98 8.73 11.35
N ASP A 112 -6.07 8.62 10.61
CA ASP A 112 -7.07 7.58 10.80
C ASP A 112 -7.32 6.84 9.48
N THR A 113 -7.22 5.52 9.50
CA THR A 113 -7.58 4.64 8.39
C THR A 113 -8.65 3.67 8.83
N THR A 114 -9.64 3.42 8.00
CA THR A 114 -10.77 2.56 8.33
C THR A 114 -10.42 1.09 8.13
N TRP A 115 -10.41 0.30 9.20
CA TRP A 115 -10.25 -1.15 9.12
C TRP A 115 -11.50 -1.82 8.57
N LEU A 116 -11.35 -2.69 7.58
CA LEU A 116 -12.43 -3.50 7.03
C LEU A 116 -12.36 -4.93 7.57
N SER A 117 -13.49 -5.47 7.99
CA SER A 117 -13.62 -6.88 8.39
C SER A 117 -13.75 -7.83 7.19
N ASN A 118 -14.00 -7.30 6.01
CA ASN A 118 -14.05 -8.02 4.73
C ASN A 118 -13.74 -7.06 3.58
N SER A 119 -13.25 -7.60 2.47
CA SER A 119 -12.96 -6.86 1.24
C SER A 119 -14.25 -6.66 0.43
N LYS A 120 -15.03 -5.63 0.75
CA LYS A 120 -16.21 -5.25 -0.04
C LYS A 120 -15.84 -4.28 -1.15
N SER A 121 -16.67 -4.22 -2.19
CA SER A 121 -16.58 -3.18 -3.21
C SER A 121 -16.61 -1.80 -2.56
N LEU A 122 -15.53 -1.04 -2.69
CA LEU A 122 -15.34 0.28 -2.08
C LEU A 122 -15.50 1.41 -3.07
N ASN A 123 -15.51 1.09 -4.36
CA ASN A 123 -15.48 2.09 -5.42
C ASN A 123 -14.30 3.07 -5.21
N ALA A 124 -13.11 2.53 -4.95
CA ALA A 124 -11.90 3.28 -4.64
C ALA A 124 -11.30 3.94 -5.88
N ASP A 125 -10.68 5.10 -5.71
CA ASP A 125 -9.92 5.79 -6.77
C ASP A 125 -8.54 5.17 -6.96
N LEU A 126 -7.98 4.60 -5.87
CA LEU A 126 -6.70 3.89 -5.86
C LEU A 126 -6.81 2.63 -5.00
N VAL A 127 -6.35 1.50 -5.54
CA VAL A 127 -6.16 0.26 -4.79
C VAL A 127 -4.68 -0.10 -4.78
N PHE A 128 -4.11 -0.25 -3.60
CA PHE A 128 -2.83 -0.91 -3.41
C PHE A 128 -3.04 -2.41 -3.14
N ALA A 129 -2.22 -3.25 -3.76
CA ALA A 129 -2.08 -4.66 -3.41
C ALA A 129 -0.59 -5.05 -3.52
N ASN A 130 0.14 -4.89 -2.42
CA ASN A 130 1.56 -5.22 -2.31
C ASN A 130 1.72 -6.58 -1.60
N ILE A 131 1.30 -7.64 -2.27
CA ILE A 131 1.20 -9.01 -1.75
C ILE A 131 1.77 -10.03 -2.73
N LEU A 132 1.93 -11.26 -2.29
CA LEU A 132 2.52 -12.33 -3.10
C LEU A 132 1.70 -12.62 -4.37
N ALA A 133 2.37 -12.91 -5.49
CA ALA A 133 1.74 -13.18 -6.79
C ALA A 133 0.62 -14.23 -6.75
N PRO A 134 0.73 -15.37 -6.05
CA PRO A 134 -0.37 -16.34 -5.96
C PRO A 134 -1.64 -15.73 -5.33
N VAL A 135 -1.49 -14.83 -4.35
CA VAL A 135 -2.61 -14.15 -3.69
C VAL A 135 -3.20 -13.09 -4.62
N LEU A 136 -2.36 -12.30 -5.32
CA LEU A 136 -2.82 -11.35 -6.35
C LEU A 136 -3.68 -12.03 -7.40
N ILE A 137 -3.33 -13.25 -7.84
CA ILE A 137 -4.08 -14.02 -8.82
C ILE A 137 -5.40 -14.52 -8.20
N ALA A 138 -5.34 -15.11 -7.02
CA ALA A 138 -6.52 -15.67 -6.35
C ALA A 138 -7.58 -14.60 -6.02
N GLU A 139 -7.14 -13.43 -5.58
CA GLU A 139 -7.99 -12.32 -5.14
C GLU A 139 -8.25 -11.28 -6.24
N SER A 140 -7.89 -11.59 -7.49
CA SER A 140 -7.98 -10.63 -8.58
C SER A 140 -9.40 -10.07 -8.80
N ASP A 141 -10.44 -10.88 -8.65
CA ASP A 141 -11.83 -10.43 -8.80
C ASP A 141 -12.21 -9.50 -7.65
N THR A 142 -11.87 -9.84 -6.41
CA THR A 142 -12.11 -9.00 -5.23
C THR A 142 -11.44 -7.63 -5.37
N ILE A 143 -10.18 -7.61 -5.83
CA ILE A 143 -9.42 -6.38 -6.02
C ILE A 143 -10.03 -5.54 -7.15
N LYS A 144 -10.40 -6.15 -8.29
CA LYS A 144 -11.09 -5.46 -9.41
C LYS A 144 -12.43 -4.89 -9.01
N ASP A 145 -13.21 -5.61 -8.21
CA ASP A 145 -14.52 -5.16 -7.74
C ASP A 145 -14.43 -3.99 -6.73
N SER A 146 -13.26 -3.76 -6.17
CA SER A 146 -13.04 -2.69 -5.20
C SER A 146 -12.72 -1.34 -5.83
N ILE A 147 -12.37 -1.30 -7.12
CA ILE A 147 -11.91 -0.10 -7.81
C ILE A 147 -13.04 0.62 -8.54
N HIS A 148 -12.94 1.95 -8.59
CA HIS A 148 -13.79 2.79 -9.45
C HIS A 148 -13.45 2.57 -10.94
N GLU A 149 -14.40 2.83 -11.83
CA GLU A 149 -14.27 2.60 -13.28
C GLU A 149 -13.04 3.30 -13.91
N THR A 150 -12.63 4.45 -13.37
CA THR A 150 -11.46 5.23 -13.80
C THR A 150 -10.32 5.20 -12.80
N GLY A 151 -10.41 4.36 -11.78
CA GLY A 151 -9.41 4.26 -10.72
C GLY A 151 -8.14 3.51 -11.15
N LEU A 152 -7.14 3.53 -10.31
CA LEU A 152 -5.83 2.91 -10.52
C LEU A 152 -5.61 1.75 -9.54
N ILE A 153 -5.18 0.59 -10.05
CA ILE A 153 -4.69 -0.51 -9.22
C ILE A 153 -3.17 -0.55 -9.30
N VAL A 154 -2.50 -0.49 -8.16
CA VAL A 154 -1.05 -0.65 -8.02
C VAL A 154 -0.77 -2.03 -7.47
N LEU A 155 -0.29 -2.93 -8.33
CA LEU A 155 0.09 -4.29 -8.00
C LEU A 155 1.60 -4.36 -7.73
N SER A 156 2.00 -4.97 -6.63
CA SER A 156 3.40 -5.10 -6.22
C SER A 156 3.60 -6.38 -5.37
N GLY A 157 4.84 -6.65 -4.94
CA GLY A 157 5.13 -7.84 -4.13
C GLY A 157 5.36 -9.12 -4.95
N MET A 158 5.49 -8.99 -6.28
CA MET A 158 5.78 -10.10 -7.20
C MET A 158 7.19 -9.98 -7.78
N ARG A 159 7.72 -11.09 -8.28
CA ARG A 159 8.97 -11.13 -9.04
C ARG A 159 8.71 -10.91 -10.52
N ASP A 160 9.73 -10.46 -11.27
CA ASP A 160 9.61 -10.10 -12.70
C ASP A 160 9.03 -11.25 -13.55
N GLU A 161 9.44 -12.50 -13.28
CA GLU A 161 8.91 -13.67 -14.00
C GLU A 161 7.43 -13.97 -13.74
N GLN A 162 6.85 -13.40 -12.65
CA GLN A 162 5.45 -13.59 -12.28
C GLN A 162 4.51 -12.53 -12.86
N VAL A 163 5.07 -11.41 -13.35
CA VAL A 163 4.30 -10.24 -13.82
C VAL A 163 3.28 -10.62 -14.88
N GLN A 164 3.69 -11.38 -15.89
CA GLN A 164 2.79 -11.77 -16.99
C GLN A 164 1.61 -12.61 -16.50
N GLN A 165 1.85 -13.54 -15.59
CA GLN A 165 0.79 -14.39 -15.05
C GLN A 165 -0.20 -13.58 -14.20
N VAL A 166 0.30 -12.63 -13.39
CA VAL A 166 -0.55 -11.72 -12.61
C VAL A 166 -1.39 -10.86 -13.54
N LEU A 167 -0.78 -10.22 -14.56
CA LEU A 167 -1.50 -9.34 -15.49
C LEU A 167 -2.63 -10.07 -16.25
N LEU A 168 -2.48 -11.36 -16.56
CA LEU A 168 -3.55 -12.14 -17.19
C LEU A 168 -4.82 -12.20 -16.32
N SER A 169 -4.69 -12.22 -14.98
CA SER A 169 -5.84 -12.21 -14.07
C SER A 169 -6.54 -10.84 -13.99
N TYR A 170 -5.87 -9.77 -14.43
CA TYR A 170 -6.40 -8.41 -14.46
C TYR A 170 -6.77 -7.93 -15.86
N SER A 171 -6.55 -8.73 -16.91
CA SER A 171 -6.72 -8.34 -18.33
C SER A 171 -8.16 -7.97 -18.70
N VAL A 172 -9.16 -8.46 -17.99
CA VAL A 172 -10.58 -8.12 -18.21
C VAL A 172 -10.91 -6.71 -17.68
N CYS A 173 -10.09 -6.16 -16.79
CA CYS A 173 -10.26 -4.79 -16.27
C CYS A 173 -9.74 -3.72 -17.24
N ILE A 174 -8.96 -4.11 -18.25
CA ILE A 174 -8.46 -3.23 -19.29
C ILE A 174 -9.57 -3.09 -20.32
N ARG A 175 -10.54 -2.22 -20.08
CA ARG A 175 -11.42 -1.72 -21.16
C ARG A 175 -10.52 -0.89 -22.09
N CYS A 176 -10.06 -1.51 -23.16
CA CYS A 176 -9.51 -0.75 -24.27
C CYS A 176 -10.55 0.24 -24.73
N SER A 177 -10.37 1.52 -24.39
CA SER A 177 -11.14 2.60 -25.01
C SER A 177 -10.99 2.46 -26.53
N PRO A 178 -12.07 2.55 -27.34
CA PRO A 178 -11.97 2.39 -28.79
C PRO A 178 -11.15 3.46 -29.52
N ARG A 179 -10.47 4.33 -28.81
CA ARG A 179 -9.54 5.32 -29.36
C ARG A 179 -8.09 4.92 -29.06
N GLY A 180 -7.58 4.04 -29.95
CA GLY A 180 -6.23 3.54 -29.99
C GLY A 180 -5.13 4.47 -29.45
N ARG A 181 -4.78 4.29 -28.19
CA ARG A 181 -3.45 4.66 -27.69
C ARG A 181 -2.92 3.47 -26.88
N ARG A 182 -1.76 3.00 -27.30
CA ARG A 182 -1.02 1.89 -26.67
C ARG A 182 -0.69 2.24 -25.23
N CYS A 183 -0.84 1.25 -24.34
CA CYS A 183 -0.25 1.24 -23.01
C CYS A 183 1.25 1.24 -23.09
#